data_187c299a485896c359a770cf51f7a2bd
#
_entry.id   187c299a485896c359a770cf51f7a2bd
#
_cell.length_a   1.000
_cell.length_b   1.000
_cell.length_c   1.000
_cell.angle_alpha   90.00
_cell.angle_beta   90.00
_cell.angle_gamma   90.00
#
_symmetry.space_group_name_H-M   'P 1'
#
loop_
_entity.id
_entity.type
_entity.pdbx_description
1 polymer ?
#
loop_
_entity_poly.entity_id
_entity_poly.type
_entity_poly.pdbx_seq_one_letter_code
_entity_poly.pdbx_strand_id
1 'polypeptide(L)'
;RDKMKEFSTQDVLIGRISRTYLIDNYLIVTDYNSPDKLIHLFDKNTFEHLASSTYQGQGPGEITIIGHVGIDETNRRFFVSDHGKLKIFAYDLDSVLTTPEYQPSVKIDMKKKLFPDDYLYLNDTLCIARIIEPIGNNDYKPSVARWNMATGEINPMPYEYPDLKKVRFIYAASAEHQLYVQCYTQYDLMTICDFNGNLKCNIYGPKWVNEKTQTQHYSLGVEFCGDKILALYSGGDHRTDAYYPTKFLVFDLNGNYLKTLETGY
;
A
#
# COMPACT_ATOMS: atom_id res chain seq x y z
N ARG A 1 -8.03 12.77 -21.31
CA ARG A 1 -9.11 11.77 -21.37
C ARG A 1 -8.82 10.66 -22.39
N ASP A 2 -8.19 10.96 -23.52
CA ASP A 2 -7.96 10.01 -24.62
C ASP A 2 -7.02 8.82 -24.29
N LYS A 3 -6.48 8.77 -23.07
CA LYS A 3 -5.59 7.70 -22.59
C LYS A 3 -6.17 6.88 -21.43
N MET A 4 -7.41 7.16 -21.01
CA MET A 4 -8.10 6.33 -20.03
C MET A 4 -8.88 5.23 -20.74
N LYS A 5 -8.75 4.01 -20.23
CA LYS A 5 -9.52 2.86 -20.69
C LYS A 5 -10.50 2.47 -19.59
N GLU A 6 -11.77 2.63 -19.86
CA GLU A 6 -12.85 2.08 -19.03
C GLU A 6 -13.13 0.65 -19.45
N PHE A 7 -13.33 -0.23 -18.49
CA PHE A 7 -13.75 -1.62 -18.73
C PHE A 7 -14.84 -2.02 -17.75
N SER A 8 -15.71 -2.92 -18.19
CA SER A 8 -16.74 -3.49 -17.34
C SER A 8 -16.11 -4.55 -16.43
N THR A 9 -16.45 -4.53 -15.15
CA THR A 9 -16.10 -5.61 -14.22
C THR A 9 -17.04 -6.83 -14.35
N GLN A 10 -17.89 -6.84 -15.35
CA GLN A 10 -18.88 -7.89 -15.65
C GLN A 10 -19.81 -8.14 -14.45
N ASP A 11 -19.78 -9.35 -13.90
CA ASP A 11 -20.65 -9.76 -12.79
C ASP A 11 -20.07 -9.44 -11.40
N VAL A 12 -18.87 -8.80 -11.35
CA VAL A 12 -18.21 -8.46 -10.09
C VAL A 12 -18.48 -7.01 -9.72
N LEU A 13 -19.10 -6.80 -8.56
CA LEU A 13 -19.27 -5.47 -7.99
C LEU A 13 -18.03 -5.10 -7.18
N ILE A 14 -17.31 -4.08 -7.65
CA ILE A 14 -16.16 -3.53 -6.92
C ILE A 14 -16.60 -2.24 -6.22
N GLY A 15 -16.41 -2.21 -4.91
CA GLY A 15 -16.78 -1.08 -4.09
C GLY A 15 -15.81 0.10 -4.24
N ARG A 16 -16.20 1.23 -3.66
CA ARG A 16 -15.45 2.49 -3.73
C ARG A 16 -14.08 2.42 -3.05
N ILE A 17 -13.91 1.54 -2.05
CA ILE A 17 -12.66 1.37 -1.32
C ILE A 17 -12.02 0.07 -1.76
N SER A 18 -11.27 0.14 -2.83
CA SER A 18 -10.53 -1.00 -3.39
C SER A 18 -9.06 -0.65 -3.58
N ARG A 19 -8.21 -1.68 -3.61
CA ARG A 19 -6.78 -1.58 -3.94
C ARG A 19 -6.43 -2.58 -5.01
N THR A 20 -5.42 -2.25 -5.81
CA THR A 20 -4.96 -3.09 -6.91
C THR A 20 -3.51 -3.50 -6.71
N TYR A 21 -3.20 -4.74 -7.08
CA TYR A 21 -1.85 -5.31 -7.04
C TYR A 21 -1.61 -6.13 -8.30
N LEU A 22 -0.36 -6.22 -8.72
CA LEU A 22 0.02 -7.01 -9.88
C LEU A 22 0.86 -8.21 -9.45
N ILE A 23 0.56 -9.35 -10.03
CA ILE A 23 1.37 -10.56 -9.93
C ILE A 23 1.34 -11.26 -11.30
N ASP A 24 2.51 -11.41 -11.94
CA ASP A 24 2.66 -12.02 -13.26
C ASP A 24 1.69 -11.37 -14.30
N ASN A 25 0.77 -12.11 -14.86
CA ASN A 25 -0.24 -11.62 -15.82
C ASN A 25 -1.59 -11.29 -15.17
N TYR A 26 -1.63 -11.19 -13.86
CA TYR A 26 -2.88 -10.99 -13.13
C TYR A 26 -2.92 -9.66 -12.38
N LEU A 27 -4.11 -9.05 -12.38
CA LEU A 27 -4.47 -7.92 -11.54
C LEU A 27 -5.31 -8.44 -10.38
N ILE A 28 -4.80 -8.29 -9.17
CA ILE A 28 -5.55 -8.57 -7.94
C ILE A 28 -6.26 -7.28 -7.54
N VAL A 29 -7.56 -7.34 -7.34
CA VAL A 29 -8.36 -6.25 -6.77
C VAL A 29 -8.88 -6.70 -5.42
N THR A 30 -8.56 -5.96 -4.36
CA THR A 30 -9.14 -6.18 -3.04
C THR A 30 -10.22 -5.14 -2.78
N ASP A 31 -11.37 -5.57 -2.28
CA ASP A 31 -12.50 -4.71 -1.96
C ASP A 31 -12.82 -4.78 -0.46
N TYR A 32 -12.74 -3.64 0.21
CA TYR A 32 -12.96 -3.52 1.65
C TYR A 32 -14.39 -3.78 2.09
N ASN A 33 -15.36 -3.52 1.22
CA ASN A 33 -16.78 -3.54 1.52
C ASN A 33 -17.57 -4.39 0.52
N SER A 34 -16.94 -5.38 -0.10
CA SER A 34 -17.64 -6.26 -1.02
C SER A 34 -18.81 -6.96 -0.32
N PRO A 35 -19.97 -7.03 -0.95
CA PRO A 35 -21.11 -7.80 -0.43
C PRO A 35 -20.93 -9.32 -0.59
N ASP A 36 -19.92 -9.76 -1.30
CA ASP A 36 -19.60 -11.16 -1.59
C ASP A 36 -18.13 -11.47 -1.26
N LYS A 37 -17.31 -11.69 -2.24
CA LYS A 37 -15.87 -11.99 -2.07
C LYS A 37 -15.05 -10.70 -1.96
N LEU A 38 -13.97 -10.75 -1.19
CA LEU A 38 -13.10 -9.58 -0.94
C LEU A 38 -11.93 -9.46 -1.91
N ILE A 39 -11.61 -10.53 -2.66
CA ILE A 39 -10.44 -10.62 -3.53
C ILE A 39 -10.90 -11.07 -4.90
N HIS A 40 -10.59 -10.28 -5.92
CA HIS A 40 -10.94 -10.57 -7.32
C HIS A 40 -9.68 -10.57 -8.17
N LEU A 41 -9.55 -11.58 -9.03
CA LEU A 41 -8.46 -11.75 -9.99
C LEU A 41 -8.95 -11.47 -11.38
N PHE A 42 -8.21 -10.63 -12.10
CA PHE A 42 -8.45 -10.29 -13.50
C PHE A 42 -7.20 -10.56 -14.33
N ASP A 43 -7.36 -10.87 -15.61
CA ASP A 43 -6.26 -10.76 -16.56
C ASP A 43 -5.85 -9.29 -16.69
N LYS A 44 -4.56 -8.96 -16.51
CA LYS A 44 -4.10 -7.56 -16.48
C LYS A 44 -4.14 -6.85 -17.84
N ASN A 45 -4.25 -7.59 -18.95
CA ASN A 45 -4.24 -7.07 -20.32
C ASN A 45 -5.65 -6.91 -20.88
N THR A 46 -6.51 -7.90 -20.64
CA THR A 46 -7.90 -7.93 -21.13
C THR A 46 -8.89 -7.35 -20.14
N PHE A 47 -8.53 -7.34 -18.83
CA PHE A 47 -9.40 -7.03 -17.70
C PHE A 47 -10.59 -7.99 -17.56
N GLU A 48 -10.47 -9.19 -18.12
CA GLU A 48 -11.45 -10.25 -17.93
C GLU A 48 -11.38 -10.76 -16.48
N HIS A 49 -12.54 -10.91 -15.82
CA HIS A 49 -12.63 -11.50 -14.49
C HIS A 49 -12.38 -13.01 -14.57
N LEU A 50 -11.48 -13.51 -13.74
CA LEU A 50 -11.03 -14.90 -13.76
C LEU A 50 -11.48 -15.69 -12.53
N ALA A 51 -11.37 -15.10 -11.35
CA ALA A 51 -11.72 -15.75 -10.07
C ALA A 51 -12.00 -14.73 -8.98
N SER A 52 -12.77 -15.16 -7.98
CA SER A 52 -12.97 -14.41 -6.73
C SER A 52 -12.75 -15.34 -5.54
N SER A 53 -12.18 -14.81 -4.47
CA SER A 53 -11.85 -15.59 -3.28
C SER A 53 -12.16 -14.81 -2.00
N THR A 54 -12.38 -15.55 -0.93
CA THR A 54 -12.43 -15.08 0.45
C THR A 54 -13.65 -14.22 0.77
N TYR A 55 -14.46 -14.69 1.69
CA TYR A 55 -15.58 -13.93 2.26
C TYR A 55 -15.13 -13.06 3.43
N GLN A 56 -15.90 -12.03 3.71
CA GLN A 56 -15.76 -11.28 4.95
C GLN A 56 -16.37 -12.09 6.10
N GLY A 57 -15.60 -12.31 7.17
CA GLY A 57 -16.10 -13.03 8.33
C GLY A 57 -15.04 -13.47 9.33
N GLN A 58 -15.48 -14.28 10.32
CA GLN A 58 -14.66 -14.78 11.41
C GLN A 58 -14.23 -16.25 11.23
N GLY A 59 -14.81 -16.93 10.24
CA GLY A 59 -14.56 -18.34 9.96
C GLY A 59 -13.14 -18.64 9.47
N PRO A 60 -12.78 -19.94 9.37
CA PRO A 60 -11.52 -20.35 8.76
C PRO A 60 -11.41 -19.83 7.31
N GLY A 61 -10.27 -19.24 6.96
CA GLY A 61 -10.04 -18.69 5.62
C GLY A 61 -10.82 -17.42 5.26
N GLU A 62 -11.76 -16.96 6.10
CA GLU A 62 -12.41 -15.67 5.97
C GLU A 62 -11.51 -14.55 6.49
N ILE A 63 -11.72 -13.33 6.01
CA ILE A 63 -11.01 -12.12 6.44
C ILE A 63 -11.98 -11.16 7.12
N THR A 64 -11.60 -10.68 8.31
CA THR A 64 -12.41 -9.73 9.07
C THR A 64 -12.26 -8.30 8.57
N ILE A 65 -11.01 -7.84 8.44
CA ILE A 65 -10.64 -6.50 7.94
C ILE A 65 -9.46 -6.68 7.00
N ILE A 66 -9.75 -6.66 5.70
CA ILE A 66 -8.72 -6.82 4.68
C ILE A 66 -7.73 -5.64 4.70
N GLY A 67 -6.45 -5.95 4.67
CA GLY A 67 -5.36 -4.98 4.63
C GLY A 67 -4.55 -5.05 3.34
N HIS A 68 -3.24 -4.92 3.47
CA HIS A 68 -2.29 -4.95 2.36
C HIS A 68 -2.13 -6.35 1.77
N VAL A 69 -1.73 -6.40 0.49
CA VAL A 69 -1.37 -7.64 -0.21
C VAL A 69 0.12 -7.59 -0.57
N GLY A 70 0.91 -8.46 0.05
CA GLY A 70 2.30 -8.68 -0.33
C GLY A 70 2.40 -9.68 -1.49
N ILE A 71 3.29 -9.45 -2.43
CA ILE A 71 3.45 -10.26 -3.64
C ILE A 71 4.74 -11.08 -3.59
N ASP A 72 4.65 -12.39 -3.75
CA ASP A 72 5.75 -13.32 -3.99
C ASP A 72 5.65 -13.86 -5.43
N GLU A 73 6.15 -13.06 -6.37
CA GLU A 73 6.04 -13.36 -7.80
C GLU A 73 6.78 -14.64 -8.17
N THR A 74 7.94 -14.88 -7.55
CA THR A 74 8.78 -16.06 -7.80
C THR A 74 8.05 -17.37 -7.51
N ASN A 75 7.27 -17.42 -6.44
CA ASN A 75 6.55 -18.64 -6.05
C ASN A 75 5.06 -18.58 -6.41
N ARG A 76 4.62 -17.58 -7.17
CA ARG A 76 3.22 -17.35 -7.58
C ARG A 76 2.28 -17.38 -6.38
N ARG A 77 2.64 -16.63 -5.32
CA ARG A 77 1.87 -16.50 -4.09
C ARG A 77 1.63 -15.04 -3.75
N PHE A 78 0.58 -14.79 -2.99
CA PHE A 78 0.37 -13.50 -2.40
C PHE A 78 -0.08 -13.64 -0.93
N PHE A 79 0.20 -12.62 -0.15
CA PHE A 79 -0.02 -12.60 1.28
C PHE A 79 -1.00 -11.49 1.64
N VAL A 80 -2.13 -11.85 2.24
CA VAL A 80 -3.20 -10.90 2.57
C VAL A 80 -3.24 -10.66 4.07
N SER A 81 -3.11 -9.42 4.48
CA SER A 81 -3.22 -9.02 5.88
C SER A 81 -4.69 -8.96 6.33
N ASP A 82 -5.00 -9.57 7.46
CA ASP A 82 -6.25 -9.39 8.20
C ASP A 82 -5.97 -8.59 9.47
N HIS A 83 -6.29 -7.30 9.45
CA HIS A 83 -6.08 -6.41 10.58
C HIS A 83 -7.03 -6.69 11.75
N GLY A 84 -8.19 -7.32 11.50
CA GLY A 84 -9.12 -7.69 12.55
C GLY A 84 -8.67 -8.92 13.34
N LYS A 85 -8.18 -9.94 12.66
CA LYS A 85 -7.63 -11.16 13.29
C LYS A 85 -6.16 -11.02 13.66
N LEU A 86 -5.48 -9.98 13.22
CA LEU A 86 -4.03 -9.79 13.32
C LEU A 86 -3.26 -10.99 12.75
N LYS A 87 -3.61 -11.37 11.52
CA LYS A 87 -3.01 -12.49 10.79
C LYS A 87 -2.64 -12.09 9.39
N ILE A 88 -1.67 -12.79 8.82
CA ILE A 88 -1.40 -12.77 7.38
C ILE A 88 -1.70 -14.14 6.84
N PHE A 89 -2.52 -14.19 5.80
CA PHE A 89 -2.88 -15.40 5.09
C PHE A 89 -2.06 -15.53 3.80
N ALA A 90 -1.58 -16.74 3.52
CA ALA A 90 -0.90 -17.08 2.27
C ALA A 90 -1.88 -17.70 1.28
N TYR A 91 -1.86 -17.18 0.08
CA TYR A 91 -2.64 -17.62 -1.07
C TYR A 91 -1.70 -18.16 -2.13
N ASP A 92 -2.01 -19.35 -2.64
CA ASP A 92 -1.41 -19.89 -3.86
C ASP A 92 -2.23 -19.42 -5.06
N LEU A 93 -1.61 -18.69 -5.98
CA LEU A 93 -2.29 -18.05 -7.09
C LEU A 93 -2.99 -19.06 -8.01
N ASP A 94 -2.32 -20.15 -8.33
CA ASP A 94 -2.86 -21.16 -9.24
C ASP A 94 -4.03 -21.91 -8.61
N SER A 95 -3.95 -22.17 -7.31
CA SER A 95 -5.06 -22.76 -6.56
C SER A 95 -6.28 -21.82 -6.48
N VAL A 96 -6.09 -20.52 -6.28
CA VAL A 96 -7.18 -19.54 -6.31
C VAL A 96 -7.87 -19.50 -7.67
N LEU A 97 -7.10 -19.62 -8.76
CA LEU A 97 -7.64 -19.60 -10.13
C LEU A 97 -8.40 -20.87 -10.50
N THR A 98 -8.06 -22.02 -9.89
CA THR A 98 -8.57 -23.34 -10.35
C THR A 98 -9.46 -24.04 -9.37
N THR A 99 -9.44 -23.65 -8.08
CA THR A 99 -10.17 -24.33 -7.02
C THR A 99 -11.29 -23.46 -6.46
N PRO A 100 -12.55 -23.75 -6.75
CA PRO A 100 -13.69 -23.08 -6.13
C PRO A 100 -13.59 -23.17 -4.60
N GLU A 101 -13.92 -22.09 -3.89
CA GLU A 101 -13.87 -22.04 -2.40
C GLU A 101 -12.48 -22.37 -1.80
N TYR A 102 -11.41 -21.96 -2.51
CA TYR A 102 -10.05 -22.08 -2.02
C TYR A 102 -9.90 -21.49 -0.61
N GLN A 103 -9.24 -22.21 0.27
CA GLN A 103 -8.97 -21.79 1.65
C GLN A 103 -7.48 -21.46 1.83
N PRO A 104 -7.14 -20.21 2.16
CA PRO A 104 -5.75 -19.83 2.42
C PRO A 104 -5.24 -20.42 3.73
N SER A 105 -3.93 -20.57 3.83
CA SER A 105 -3.26 -20.94 5.09
C SER A 105 -2.80 -19.70 5.86
N VAL A 106 -2.70 -19.81 7.18
CA VAL A 106 -2.09 -18.75 8.00
C VAL A 106 -0.58 -18.76 7.76
N LYS A 107 -0.03 -17.63 7.33
CA LYS A 107 1.42 -17.43 7.16
C LYS A 107 2.07 -17.05 8.48
N ILE A 108 1.51 -16.07 9.20
CA ILE A 108 2.03 -15.58 10.47
C ILE A 108 0.94 -14.82 11.25
N ASP A 109 1.06 -14.84 12.58
CA ASP A 109 0.30 -13.97 13.48
C ASP A 109 1.04 -12.63 13.66
N MET A 110 0.31 -11.51 13.53
CA MET A 110 0.86 -10.16 13.77
C MET A 110 0.76 -9.80 15.25
N LYS A 111 1.72 -9.00 15.74
CA LYS A 111 1.72 -8.53 17.12
C LYS A 111 0.79 -7.33 17.29
N LYS A 112 -0.09 -7.32 18.28
CA LYS A 112 -1.07 -6.25 18.53
C LYS A 112 -0.45 -4.87 18.75
N LYS A 113 0.76 -4.79 19.32
CA LYS A 113 1.42 -3.53 19.68
C LYS A 113 2.27 -2.92 18.56
N LEU A 114 2.67 -3.72 17.59
CA LEU A 114 3.55 -3.30 16.51
C LEU A 114 3.37 -4.27 15.36
N PHE A 115 2.84 -3.82 14.25
CA PHE A 115 2.51 -4.67 13.11
C PHE A 115 2.70 -3.97 11.76
N PRO A 116 3.05 -4.73 10.70
CA PRO A 116 3.09 -4.20 9.34
C PRO A 116 1.67 -3.96 8.82
N ASP A 117 1.42 -2.79 8.23
CA ASP A 117 0.17 -2.46 7.56
C ASP A 117 0.31 -2.27 6.05
N ASP A 118 1.55 -2.11 5.58
CA ASP A 118 1.91 -2.01 4.17
C ASP A 118 3.35 -2.48 4.01
N TYR A 119 3.67 -3.31 3.00
CA TYR A 119 5.02 -3.84 2.86
C TYR A 119 5.35 -4.33 1.45
N LEU A 120 6.60 -4.15 1.06
CA LEU A 120 7.22 -4.85 -0.06
C LEU A 120 7.78 -6.18 0.45
N TYR A 121 7.25 -7.30 -0.05
CA TYR A 121 7.81 -8.62 0.20
C TYR A 121 9.01 -8.86 -0.73
N LEU A 122 10.17 -9.19 -0.19
CA LEU A 122 11.36 -9.61 -0.93
C LEU A 122 11.59 -11.11 -0.77
N ASN A 123 11.49 -11.59 0.44
CA ASN A 123 11.48 -13.00 0.82
C ASN A 123 10.98 -13.15 2.27
N ASP A 124 10.86 -14.38 2.76
CA ASP A 124 10.34 -14.66 4.10
C ASP A 124 11.14 -14.02 5.25
N THR A 125 12.42 -13.72 5.04
CA THR A 125 13.30 -13.12 6.07
C THR A 125 13.47 -11.62 5.91
N LEU A 126 13.01 -11.05 4.80
CA LEU A 126 13.16 -9.62 4.52
C LEU A 126 11.95 -9.07 3.76
N CYS A 127 11.22 -8.23 4.44
CA CYS A 127 10.28 -7.28 3.87
C CYS A 127 10.69 -5.86 4.26
N ILE A 128 10.42 -4.88 3.41
CA ILE A 128 10.50 -3.46 3.77
C ILE A 128 9.07 -3.02 4.07
N ALA A 129 8.80 -2.56 5.27
CA ALA A 129 7.43 -2.41 5.75
C ALA A 129 7.18 -1.07 6.42
N ARG A 130 5.99 -0.50 6.16
CA ARG A 130 5.42 0.50 7.04
C ARG A 130 4.81 -0.22 8.24
N ILE A 131 5.27 0.17 9.42
CA ILE A 131 4.87 -0.41 10.70
C ILE A 131 3.97 0.56 11.42
N ILE A 132 2.92 0.04 12.03
CA ILE A 132 1.99 0.79 12.87
C ILE A 132 2.21 0.42 14.33
N GLU A 133 2.45 1.45 15.16
CA GLU A 133 2.43 1.37 16.61
C GLU A 133 1.21 2.10 17.13
N PRO A 134 0.17 1.40 17.62
CA PRO A 134 -0.97 2.04 18.28
C PRO A 134 -0.52 2.75 19.58
N ILE A 135 -0.78 4.05 19.71
CA ILE A 135 -0.36 4.87 20.86
C ILE A 135 -1.52 5.43 21.66
N GLY A 136 -2.74 4.98 21.42
CA GLY A 136 -3.95 5.40 22.15
C GLY A 136 -5.22 5.03 21.40
N ASN A 137 -6.34 5.58 21.86
CA ASN A 137 -7.62 5.42 21.19
C ASN A 137 -7.60 6.22 19.88
N ASN A 138 -7.68 5.52 18.74
CA ASN A 138 -7.69 6.07 17.40
C ASN A 138 -6.41 6.87 17.01
N ASP A 139 -5.29 6.64 17.69
CA ASP A 139 -4.01 7.25 17.31
C ASP A 139 -2.90 6.19 17.19
N TYR A 140 -1.92 6.45 16.32
CA TYR A 140 -0.82 5.54 16.04
C TYR A 140 0.43 6.30 15.57
N LYS A 141 1.60 5.69 15.75
CA LYS A 141 2.86 6.16 15.19
C LYS A 141 3.27 5.24 14.03
N PRO A 142 3.35 5.73 12.79
CA PRO A 142 3.93 4.96 11.68
C PRO A 142 5.45 5.09 11.69
N SER A 143 6.14 4.04 11.28
CA SER A 143 7.58 4.02 11.01
C SER A 143 7.87 3.10 9.83
N VAL A 144 9.09 3.14 9.28
CA VAL A 144 9.53 2.14 8.30
C VAL A 144 10.51 1.19 8.98
N ALA A 145 10.44 -0.09 8.64
CA ALA A 145 11.28 -1.12 9.22
C ALA A 145 11.63 -2.22 8.22
N ARG A 146 12.70 -2.93 8.51
CA ARG A 146 12.92 -4.29 7.99
C ARG A 146 12.12 -5.25 8.83
N TRP A 147 11.31 -6.06 8.19
CA TRP A 147 10.45 -7.03 8.85
C TRP A 147 10.75 -8.44 8.34
N ASN A 148 10.98 -9.35 9.27
CA ASN A 148 11.13 -10.77 9.00
C ASN A 148 9.76 -11.44 9.13
N MET A 149 9.14 -11.83 8.02
CA MET A 149 7.83 -12.46 8.00
C MET A 149 7.85 -13.88 8.57
N ALA A 150 9.00 -14.57 8.55
CA ALA A 150 9.10 -15.93 9.10
C ALA A 150 9.11 -15.93 10.65
N THR A 151 9.69 -14.89 11.29
CA THR A 151 9.84 -14.82 12.75
C THR A 151 8.97 -13.75 13.40
N GLY A 152 8.46 -12.79 12.62
CA GLY A 152 7.77 -11.61 13.12
C GLY A 152 8.69 -10.55 13.73
N GLU A 153 10.01 -10.64 13.53
CA GLU A 153 10.97 -9.66 14.01
C GLU A 153 10.87 -8.36 13.20
N ILE A 154 10.86 -7.22 13.89
CA ILE A 154 10.76 -5.88 13.30
C ILE A 154 11.98 -5.08 13.74
N ASN A 155 12.77 -4.63 12.77
CA ASN A 155 13.97 -3.81 12.97
C ASN A 155 13.75 -2.43 12.33
N PRO A 156 13.44 -1.37 13.13
CA PRO A 156 13.16 -0.04 12.61
C PRO A 156 14.32 0.52 11.78
N MET A 157 13.99 1.28 10.73
CA MET A 157 15.00 2.00 9.95
C MET A 157 15.60 3.14 10.79
N PRO A 158 16.90 3.43 10.63
CA PRO A 158 17.61 4.39 11.47
C PRO A 158 17.20 5.84 11.21
N TYR A 159 16.71 6.17 9.99
CA TYR A 159 16.32 7.54 9.67
C TYR A 159 14.83 7.78 9.91
N GLU A 160 14.54 8.76 10.75
CA GLU A 160 13.24 9.43 10.86
C GLU A 160 13.46 10.94 10.67
N TYR A 161 12.56 11.64 9.96
CA TYR A 161 12.67 13.09 9.85
C TYR A 161 12.51 13.72 11.25
N PRO A 162 13.46 14.58 11.68
CA PRO A 162 13.46 15.12 13.03
C PRO A 162 12.32 16.10 13.28
N ASP A 163 11.88 16.18 14.52
CA ASP A 163 10.98 17.22 15.07
C ASP A 163 9.55 17.28 14.51
N LEU A 164 9.12 16.36 13.63
CA LEU A 164 7.73 16.30 13.20
C LEU A 164 6.81 15.70 14.26
N LYS A 165 5.66 16.32 14.48
CA LYS A 165 4.65 15.87 15.45
C LYS A 165 3.49 15.17 14.74
N LYS A 166 2.99 14.08 15.34
CA LYS A 166 1.81 13.33 14.86
C LYS A 166 1.92 12.98 13.37
N VAL A 167 3.05 12.42 12.99
CA VAL A 167 3.37 12.08 11.61
C VAL A 167 2.38 11.06 11.07
N ARG A 168 1.98 11.26 9.82
CA ARG A 168 1.27 10.31 8.95
C ARG A 168 1.91 10.39 7.57
N PHE A 169 2.13 9.26 6.96
CA PHE A 169 2.66 9.19 5.60
C PHE A 169 2.10 8.00 4.83
N ILE A 170 2.00 8.14 3.53
CA ILE A 170 1.86 7.04 2.58
C ILE A 170 3.25 6.57 2.18
N TYR A 171 3.35 5.33 1.74
CA TYR A 171 4.62 4.64 1.60
C TYR A 171 4.61 3.80 0.31
N ALA A 172 5.78 3.71 -0.32
CA ALA A 172 6.09 2.71 -1.35
C ALA A 172 7.54 2.30 -1.27
N ALA A 173 7.86 1.12 -1.76
CA ALA A 173 9.23 0.62 -1.85
C ALA A 173 9.45 -0.11 -3.19
N SER A 174 10.69 -0.04 -3.71
CA SER A 174 11.10 -0.67 -4.95
C SER A 174 12.25 -1.63 -4.72
N ALA A 175 12.04 -2.91 -5.02
CA ALA A 175 13.08 -3.93 -4.98
C ALA A 175 14.18 -3.66 -6.03
N GLU A 176 13.79 -3.20 -7.23
CA GLU A 176 14.69 -2.89 -8.33
C GLU A 176 15.70 -1.81 -7.95
N HIS A 177 15.23 -0.73 -7.30
CA HIS A 177 16.07 0.41 -6.95
C HIS A 177 16.61 0.33 -5.52
N GLN A 178 16.15 -0.62 -4.71
CA GLN A 178 16.45 -0.75 -3.28
C GLN A 178 16.19 0.56 -2.49
N LEU A 179 15.08 1.23 -2.85
CA LEU A 179 14.64 2.49 -2.27
C LEU A 179 13.24 2.36 -1.70
N TYR A 180 12.97 3.14 -0.66
CA TYR A 180 11.62 3.41 -0.22
C TYR A 180 11.36 4.91 -0.14
N VAL A 181 10.10 5.29 -0.24
CA VAL A 181 9.64 6.67 -0.17
C VAL A 181 8.55 6.83 0.89
N GLN A 182 8.61 7.93 1.64
CA GLN A 182 7.60 8.37 2.58
C GLN A 182 7.07 9.73 2.13
N CYS A 183 5.77 9.80 1.82
CA CYS A 183 5.10 11.04 1.45
C CYS A 183 4.19 11.47 2.59
N TYR A 184 4.50 12.58 3.24
CA TYR A 184 3.82 13.01 4.46
C TYR A 184 2.46 13.64 4.16
N THR A 185 1.43 13.22 4.89
CA THR A 185 0.06 13.63 4.57
C THR A 185 -0.25 15.06 4.95
N GLN A 186 0.28 15.55 6.05
CA GLN A 186 0.01 16.90 6.59
C GLN A 186 1.24 17.82 6.61
N TYR A 187 2.29 17.40 5.91
CA TYR A 187 3.51 18.17 5.67
C TYR A 187 3.82 18.09 4.18
N ASP A 188 4.23 19.22 3.57
CA ASP A 188 4.60 19.24 2.15
C ASP A 188 6.02 18.71 1.98
N LEU A 189 6.20 17.44 2.33
CA LEU A 189 7.47 16.75 2.44
C LEU A 189 7.38 15.33 1.87
N MET A 190 8.42 14.94 1.14
CA MET A 190 8.70 13.56 0.76
C MET A 190 10.12 13.22 1.18
N THR A 191 10.33 12.01 1.71
CA THR A 191 11.65 11.48 2.09
C THR A 191 11.95 10.24 1.28
N ILE A 192 13.13 10.14 0.69
CA ILE A 192 13.63 8.96 -0.03
C ILE A 192 14.82 8.39 0.76
N CYS A 193 14.76 7.09 1.07
CA CYS A 193 15.84 6.36 1.73
C CYS A 193 16.17 5.06 1.00
N ASP A 194 17.36 4.52 1.24
CA ASP A 194 17.73 3.17 0.81
C ASP A 194 17.17 2.09 1.76
N PHE A 195 17.30 0.81 1.39
CA PHE A 195 16.87 -0.33 2.23
C PHE A 195 17.70 -0.55 3.48
N ASN A 196 18.78 0.20 3.69
CA ASN A 196 19.49 0.25 4.97
C ASN A 196 18.97 1.36 5.88
N GLY A 197 18.03 2.17 5.38
CA GLY A 197 17.48 3.32 6.08
C GLY A 197 18.37 4.56 6.03
N ASN A 198 19.35 4.61 5.13
CA ASN A 198 20.13 5.82 4.92
C ASN A 198 19.32 6.82 4.10
N LEU A 199 19.29 8.07 4.57
CA LEU A 199 18.63 9.16 3.85
C LEU A 199 19.33 9.40 2.51
N LYS A 200 18.57 9.38 1.42
CA LYS A 200 19.02 9.84 0.11
C LYS A 200 18.72 11.33 -0.07
N CYS A 201 17.48 11.74 0.12
CA CYS A 201 17.10 13.15 0.09
C CYS A 201 15.74 13.38 0.77
N ASN A 202 15.53 14.65 1.20
CA ASN A 202 14.25 15.21 1.56
C ASN A 202 13.82 16.21 0.48
N ILE A 203 12.58 16.13 0.04
CA ILE A 203 11.99 16.97 -0.99
C ILE A 203 10.91 17.82 -0.33
N TYR A 204 11.13 19.11 -0.32
CA TYR A 204 10.22 20.09 0.27
C TYR A 204 9.36 20.69 -0.82
N GLY A 205 8.04 20.60 -0.67
CA GLY A 205 7.12 21.27 -1.56
C GLY A 205 7.01 22.77 -1.28
N PRO A 206 6.37 23.52 -2.18
CA PRO A 206 6.29 24.98 -2.08
C PRO A 206 5.50 25.49 -0.87
N LYS A 207 4.70 24.62 -0.23
CA LYS A 207 3.94 24.93 0.98
C LYS A 207 4.57 24.33 2.25
N TRP A 208 5.82 23.97 2.20
CA TRP A 208 6.54 23.40 3.32
C TRP A 208 6.59 24.37 4.51
N VAL A 209 6.18 23.87 5.67
CA VAL A 209 6.38 24.48 6.99
C VAL A 209 6.66 23.37 7.99
N ASN A 210 7.53 23.66 8.99
CA ASN A 210 7.88 22.69 10.03
C ASN A 210 6.79 22.57 11.12
N GLU A 211 5.53 22.70 10.72
CA GLU A 211 4.37 22.56 11.59
C GLU A 211 3.28 21.74 10.89
N LYS A 212 2.53 20.99 11.71
CA LYS A 212 1.38 20.25 11.20
C LYS A 212 0.31 21.21 10.70
N THR A 213 -0.07 21.10 9.45
CA THR A 213 -1.10 21.91 8.83
C THR A 213 -2.45 21.20 8.71
N GLN A 214 -3.50 21.95 8.36
CA GLN A 214 -4.80 21.39 7.97
C GLN A 214 -4.82 21.00 6.48
N THR A 215 -3.72 21.23 5.77
CA THR A 215 -3.62 20.86 4.36
C THR A 215 -3.28 19.38 4.23
N GLN A 216 -4.04 18.67 3.40
CA GLN A 216 -3.73 17.33 2.94
C GLN A 216 -2.79 17.48 1.73
N HIS A 217 -1.53 17.14 1.90
CA HIS A 217 -0.55 17.19 0.81
C HIS A 217 -0.58 15.90 0.00
N TYR A 218 -0.01 14.83 0.52
CA TYR A 218 -0.01 13.52 -0.13
C TYR A 218 -1.08 12.61 0.46
N SER A 219 -1.79 11.86 -0.38
CA SER A 219 -2.82 10.93 0.08
C SER A 219 -3.09 9.82 -0.94
N LEU A 220 -3.69 8.74 -0.47
CA LEU A 220 -4.17 7.58 -1.19
C LEU A 220 -3.10 6.71 -1.85
N GLY A 221 -2.06 7.25 -2.45
CA GLY A 221 -1.05 6.40 -3.08
C GLY A 221 0.23 7.12 -3.47
N VAL A 222 1.32 6.40 -3.40
CA VAL A 222 2.62 6.70 -3.99
C VAL A 222 3.16 5.38 -4.54
N GLU A 223 3.76 5.41 -5.74
CA GLU A 223 4.27 4.21 -6.39
C GLU A 223 5.56 4.50 -7.15
N PHE A 224 6.41 3.49 -7.25
CA PHE A 224 7.51 3.46 -8.20
C PHE A 224 7.01 2.96 -9.55
N CYS A 225 7.33 3.69 -10.62
CA CYS A 225 6.97 3.32 -11.99
C CYS A 225 8.21 3.48 -12.88
N GLY A 226 8.95 2.37 -13.09
CA GLY A 226 10.29 2.39 -13.65
C GLY A 226 11.17 3.35 -12.82
N ASP A 227 11.94 4.20 -13.49
CA ASP A 227 12.85 5.18 -12.85
C ASP A 227 12.13 6.42 -12.30
N LYS A 228 10.85 6.32 -11.94
CA LYS A 228 10.06 7.46 -11.47
C LYS A 228 9.28 7.12 -10.22
N ILE A 229 9.03 8.13 -9.41
CA ILE A 229 8.11 8.11 -8.27
C ILE A 229 6.88 8.93 -8.66
N LEU A 230 5.70 8.32 -8.57
CA LEU A 230 4.40 8.94 -8.81
C LEU A 230 3.68 9.06 -7.47
N ALA A 231 3.43 10.28 -7.01
CA ALA A 231 2.74 10.51 -5.74
C ALA A 231 1.44 11.28 -5.96
N LEU A 232 0.33 10.73 -5.48
CA LEU A 232 -0.96 11.42 -5.48
C LEU A 232 -0.94 12.60 -4.53
N TYR A 233 -1.30 13.77 -5.04
CA TYR A 233 -1.22 15.05 -4.33
C TYR A 233 -2.51 15.84 -4.42
N SER A 234 -2.95 16.36 -3.28
CA SER A 234 -4.09 17.26 -3.17
C SER A 234 -3.64 18.71 -2.99
N GLY A 235 -3.03 19.03 -1.89
CA GLY A 235 -2.72 20.41 -1.47
C GLY A 235 -3.94 21.20 -0.98
N GLY A 236 -5.08 20.55 -0.74
CA GLY A 236 -6.34 21.11 -0.24
C GLY A 236 -6.55 20.97 1.26
N ASP A 237 -7.56 21.65 1.81
CA ASP A 237 -7.93 21.57 3.23
C ASP A 237 -8.62 20.23 3.51
N HIS A 238 -8.12 19.44 4.46
CA HIS A 238 -8.65 18.11 4.80
C HIS A 238 -10.07 18.13 5.41
N ARG A 239 -10.59 19.30 5.75
CA ARG A 239 -11.97 19.48 6.28
C ARG A 239 -13.00 19.70 5.18
N THR A 240 -12.59 19.76 3.92
CA THR A 240 -13.45 20.00 2.75
C THR A 240 -13.17 18.95 1.69
N ASP A 241 -14.01 18.85 0.67
CA ASP A 241 -13.77 17.92 -0.46
C ASP A 241 -12.48 18.22 -1.25
N ALA A 242 -11.87 19.39 -1.04
CA ALA A 242 -10.58 19.76 -1.61
C ALA A 242 -9.40 18.88 -1.15
N TYR A 243 -9.58 18.01 -0.15
CA TYR A 243 -8.53 17.08 0.28
C TYR A 243 -8.34 15.89 -0.68
N TYR A 244 -9.29 15.62 -1.57
CA TYR A 244 -9.13 14.57 -2.57
C TYR A 244 -7.98 14.89 -3.53
N PRO A 245 -7.08 13.93 -3.81
CA PRO A 245 -6.01 14.18 -4.75
C PRO A 245 -6.55 14.23 -6.19
N THR A 246 -6.14 15.25 -6.93
CA THR A 246 -6.54 15.46 -8.32
C THR A 246 -5.38 15.36 -9.29
N LYS A 247 -4.18 15.07 -8.80
CA LYS A 247 -2.97 15.03 -9.62
C LYS A 247 -1.91 14.11 -9.08
N PHE A 248 -1.07 13.60 -9.97
CA PHE A 248 0.18 12.95 -9.63
C PHE A 248 1.32 13.97 -9.78
N LEU A 249 2.14 14.10 -8.75
CA LEU A 249 3.46 14.69 -8.85
C LEU A 249 4.44 13.59 -9.25
N VAL A 250 5.23 13.83 -10.29
CA VAL A 250 6.19 12.86 -10.82
C VAL A 250 7.60 13.36 -10.53
N PHE A 251 8.40 12.50 -9.89
CA PHE A 251 9.80 12.76 -9.54
C PHE A 251 10.70 11.69 -10.15
N ASP A 252 11.97 12.01 -10.35
CA ASP A 252 13.00 11.00 -10.58
C ASP A 252 13.45 10.37 -9.24
N LEU A 253 14.32 9.35 -9.32
CA LEU A 253 14.84 8.66 -8.14
C LEU A 253 15.81 9.51 -7.29
N ASN A 254 16.22 10.66 -7.76
CA ASN A 254 17.05 11.63 -7.02
C ASN A 254 16.20 12.71 -6.35
N GLY A 255 14.87 12.64 -6.52
CA GLY A 255 13.94 13.59 -5.94
C GLY A 255 13.73 14.86 -6.77
N ASN A 256 14.23 14.93 -8.01
CA ASN A 256 13.97 16.05 -8.89
C ASN A 256 12.53 15.97 -9.41
N TYR A 257 11.77 17.07 -9.26
CA TYR A 257 10.45 17.16 -9.85
C TYR A 257 10.54 17.18 -11.38
N LEU A 258 9.75 16.34 -12.04
CA LEU A 258 9.73 16.23 -13.50
C LEU A 258 8.49 16.88 -14.12
N LYS A 259 7.30 16.56 -13.60
CA LYS A 259 6.02 17.05 -14.13
C LYS A 259 4.86 16.76 -13.19
N THR A 260 3.72 17.38 -13.49
CA THR A 260 2.41 17.04 -12.92
C THR A 260 1.54 16.36 -13.97
N LEU A 261 0.81 15.33 -13.57
CA LEU A 261 -0.25 14.68 -14.37
C LEU A 261 -1.58 14.93 -13.67
N GLU A 262 -2.53 15.56 -14.37
CA GLU A 262 -3.90 15.77 -13.85
C GLU A 262 -4.71 14.47 -14.01
N THR A 263 -5.49 14.08 -12.98
CA THR A 263 -6.31 12.86 -13.02
C THR A 263 -7.59 13.04 -13.84
N GLY A 264 -8.01 14.27 -14.11
CA GLY A 264 -9.20 14.60 -14.90
C GLY A 264 -10.54 14.38 -14.15
N TYR A 265 -10.49 14.21 -12.82
CA TYR A 265 -11.65 14.10 -11.93
C TYR A 265 -11.66 15.25 -10.94
#